data_de05db7d6a63847b0b9c3885c999a616
#
_entry.id   de05db7d6a63847b0b9c3885c999a616
#
_cell.length_a   1.000
_cell.length_b   1.000
_cell.length_c   1.000
_cell.angle_alpha   90.00
_cell.angle_beta   90.00
_cell.angle_gamma   90.00
#
_symmetry.space_group_name_H-M   'P 1'
#
loop_
_entity.id
_entity.type
_entity.pdbx_description
1 polymer ?
#
loop_
_entity_poly.entity_id
_entity_poly.type
_entity_poly.pdbx_seq_one_letter_code
_entity_poly.pdbx_strand_id
1 'polypeptide(L)'
;FGTLDIIQALKWVNKNIELFGGDSNNITIFGESAGGHNVLSLMVSPQAKGLFHKAISQSGYTTSSSKKQAFAIEKTHPTFNHTSNEVVKRLIDNHASLSSEDIYKKLLGLSAEKFFNEYSDKSNLEVPLLTNDGIVIPLEGLEKALSNSNHVSDVPFMAGSNRDEVKLWIGTAEYFVKLDYS
;
A
#
# COMPACT_ATOMS: atom_id res chain seq x y z
N PHE A 1 3.74 1.47 6.82
CA PHE A 1 3.09 1.60 8.14
C PHE A 1 1.62 1.17 8.09
N GLY A 2 0.80 1.56 7.09
CA GLY A 2 -0.63 1.24 7.05
C GLY A 2 -0.97 -0.25 7.22
N THR A 3 -0.23 -1.15 6.56
CA THR A 3 -0.41 -2.60 6.76
C THR A 3 -0.15 -3.02 8.22
N LEU A 4 0.85 -2.43 8.88
CA LEU A 4 1.15 -2.69 10.29
C LEU A 4 0.03 -2.19 11.22
N ASP A 5 -0.60 -1.07 10.90
CA ASP A 5 -1.73 -0.54 11.66
C ASP A 5 -2.94 -1.49 11.57
N ILE A 6 -3.21 -2.03 10.36
CA ILE A 6 -4.26 -3.04 10.19
C ILE A 6 -3.93 -4.32 10.96
N ILE A 7 -2.68 -4.78 10.92
CA ILE A 7 -2.24 -5.94 11.71
C ILE A 7 -2.44 -5.69 13.21
N GLN A 8 -2.12 -4.49 13.68
CA GLN A 8 -2.34 -4.14 15.09
C GLN A 8 -3.83 -4.12 15.45
N ALA A 9 -4.68 -3.60 14.57
CA ALA A 9 -6.13 -3.64 14.74
C ALA A 9 -6.65 -5.09 14.79
N LEU A 10 -6.16 -5.98 13.92
CA LEU A 10 -6.52 -7.40 13.93
C LEU A 10 -6.10 -8.09 15.23
N LYS A 11 -4.91 -7.80 15.74
CA LYS A 11 -4.46 -8.31 17.06
C LYS A 11 -5.39 -7.86 18.18
N TRP A 12 -5.83 -6.60 18.13
CA TRP A 12 -6.78 -6.09 19.10
C TRP A 12 -8.13 -6.79 18.99
N VAL A 13 -8.64 -6.99 17.76
CA VAL A 13 -9.90 -7.73 17.51
C VAL A 13 -9.80 -9.14 18.05
N ASN A 14 -8.76 -9.89 17.71
CA ASN A 14 -8.54 -11.26 18.21
C ASN A 14 -8.61 -11.33 19.75
N LYS A 15 -8.01 -10.34 20.42
CA LYS A 15 -7.94 -10.33 21.88
C LYS A 15 -9.25 -9.94 22.57
N ASN A 16 -10.08 -9.12 21.91
CA ASN A 16 -11.18 -8.45 22.61
C ASN A 16 -12.56 -8.75 22.06
N ILE A 17 -12.69 -9.34 20.85
CA ILE A 17 -13.97 -9.40 20.15
C ILE A 17 -15.05 -10.23 20.89
N GLU A 18 -14.64 -11.18 21.70
CA GLU A 18 -15.57 -11.98 22.52
C GLU A 18 -16.30 -11.13 23.56
N LEU A 19 -15.68 -10.06 24.05
CA LEU A 19 -16.31 -9.10 24.96
C LEU A 19 -17.47 -8.31 24.30
N PHE A 20 -17.48 -8.31 22.95
CA PHE A 20 -18.49 -7.66 22.12
C PHE A 20 -19.47 -8.65 21.50
N GLY A 21 -19.43 -9.92 21.92
CA GLY A 21 -20.31 -10.98 21.41
C GLY A 21 -19.87 -11.58 20.06
N GLY A 22 -18.66 -11.28 19.60
CA GLY A 22 -18.07 -11.88 18.41
C GLY A 22 -17.30 -13.16 18.72
N ASP A 23 -16.78 -13.81 17.67
CA ASP A 23 -16.01 -15.05 17.75
C ASP A 23 -14.60 -14.79 17.22
N SER A 24 -13.62 -14.89 18.09
CA SER A 24 -12.20 -14.70 17.78
C SER A 24 -11.66 -15.74 16.78
N ASN A 25 -12.37 -16.87 16.61
CA ASN A 25 -12.02 -17.91 15.64
C ASN A 25 -12.80 -17.79 14.31
N ASN A 26 -13.55 -16.72 14.11
CA ASN A 26 -14.33 -16.49 12.90
C ASN A 26 -14.24 -15.05 12.40
N ILE A 27 -13.03 -14.56 12.22
CA ILE A 27 -12.73 -13.21 11.73
C ILE A 27 -12.65 -13.23 10.21
N THR A 28 -13.43 -12.39 9.54
CA THR A 28 -13.37 -12.17 8.09
C THR A 28 -12.80 -10.80 7.82
N ILE A 29 -11.73 -10.72 7.02
CA ILE A 29 -11.23 -9.46 6.48
C ILE A 29 -11.84 -9.21 5.10
N PHE A 30 -12.20 -7.96 4.81
CA PHE A 30 -12.71 -7.60 3.48
C PHE A 30 -12.34 -6.16 3.14
N GLY A 31 -12.30 -5.86 1.85
CA GLY A 31 -12.02 -4.51 1.39
C GLY A 31 -12.18 -4.35 -0.12
N GLU A 32 -12.45 -3.12 -0.54
CA GLU A 32 -12.64 -2.72 -1.92
C GLU A 32 -11.49 -1.81 -2.37
N SER A 33 -11.06 -1.92 -3.64
CA SER A 33 -10.00 -1.11 -4.25
C SER A 33 -8.71 -1.15 -3.43
N ALA A 34 -8.27 -0.03 -2.84
CA ALA A 34 -7.14 0.00 -1.91
C ALA A 34 -7.35 -0.91 -0.68
N GLY A 35 -8.60 -1.06 -0.21
CA GLY A 35 -8.95 -2.03 0.82
C GLY A 35 -8.78 -3.47 0.34
N GLY A 36 -9.13 -3.78 -0.91
CA GLY A 36 -8.86 -5.07 -1.54
C GLY A 36 -7.37 -5.36 -1.65
N HIS A 37 -6.57 -4.35 -2.01
CA HIS A 37 -5.10 -4.43 -2.00
C HIS A 37 -4.55 -4.72 -0.59
N ASN A 38 -5.10 -4.07 0.45
CA ASN A 38 -4.72 -4.34 1.84
C ASN A 38 -5.06 -5.78 2.26
N VAL A 39 -6.23 -6.31 1.84
CA VAL A 39 -6.58 -7.73 2.08
C VAL A 39 -5.55 -8.66 1.46
N LEU A 40 -5.17 -8.43 0.20
CA LEU A 40 -4.14 -9.23 -0.47
C LEU A 40 -2.78 -9.12 0.23
N SER A 41 -2.44 -7.94 0.72
CA SER A 41 -1.21 -7.72 1.50
C SER A 41 -1.20 -8.52 2.80
N LEU A 42 -2.33 -8.57 3.50
CA LEU A 42 -2.48 -9.36 4.74
C LEU A 42 -2.42 -10.85 4.46
N MET A 43 -2.96 -11.30 3.32
CA MET A 43 -2.91 -12.71 2.89
C MET A 43 -1.47 -13.25 2.80
N VAL A 44 -0.50 -12.42 2.43
CA VAL A 44 0.91 -12.83 2.26
C VAL A 44 1.83 -12.35 3.39
N SER A 45 1.33 -11.52 4.29
CA SER A 45 2.15 -11.01 5.39
C SER A 45 2.36 -12.06 6.46
N PRO A 46 3.61 -12.43 6.78
CA PRO A 46 3.88 -13.36 7.86
C PRO A 46 3.41 -12.86 9.22
N GLN A 47 3.30 -11.53 9.38
CA GLN A 47 2.84 -10.90 10.63
C GLN A 47 1.31 -10.92 10.80
N ALA A 48 0.56 -11.18 9.73
CA ALA A 48 -0.90 -11.30 9.76
C ALA A 48 -1.38 -12.75 9.87
N LYS A 49 -0.47 -13.71 9.75
CA LYS A 49 -0.80 -15.14 9.75
C LYS A 49 -1.50 -15.55 11.05
N GLY A 50 -2.67 -16.19 10.91
CA GLY A 50 -3.49 -16.62 12.05
C GLY A 50 -4.33 -15.52 12.71
N LEU A 51 -4.32 -14.28 12.21
CA LEU A 51 -5.14 -13.19 12.74
C LEU A 51 -6.53 -13.10 12.12
N PHE A 52 -6.79 -13.82 11.03
CA PHE A 52 -8.08 -13.89 10.36
C PHE A 52 -8.31 -15.29 9.79
N HIS A 53 -9.57 -15.60 9.47
CA HIS A 53 -10.04 -16.92 9.11
C HIS A 53 -10.68 -16.98 7.72
N LYS A 54 -11.04 -15.84 7.14
CA LYS A 54 -11.60 -15.68 5.80
C LYS A 54 -11.19 -14.32 5.22
N ALA A 55 -11.12 -14.25 3.89
CA ALA A 55 -10.75 -13.00 3.24
C ALA A 55 -11.59 -12.74 1.98
N ILE A 56 -11.96 -11.48 1.73
CA ILE A 56 -12.70 -11.03 0.56
C ILE A 56 -12.00 -9.81 -0.03
N SER A 57 -11.50 -9.92 -1.27
CA SER A 57 -10.88 -8.80 -2.00
C SER A 57 -11.78 -8.39 -3.15
N GLN A 58 -12.32 -7.17 -3.06
CA GLN A 58 -13.19 -6.58 -4.08
C GLN A 58 -12.39 -5.57 -4.89
N SER A 59 -12.18 -5.82 -6.18
CA SER A 59 -11.40 -4.95 -7.07
C SER A 59 -10.01 -4.62 -6.53
N GLY A 60 -9.38 -5.57 -5.84
CA GLY A 60 -8.04 -5.42 -5.31
C GLY A 60 -6.99 -5.52 -6.42
N TYR A 61 -5.85 -4.90 -6.20
CA TYR A 61 -4.72 -4.93 -7.11
C TYR A 61 -3.45 -5.46 -6.41
N THR A 62 -2.46 -5.88 -7.20
CA THR A 62 -1.27 -6.60 -6.71
C THR A 62 0.02 -5.79 -6.80
N THR A 63 -0.07 -4.50 -7.12
CA THR A 63 1.11 -3.65 -7.28
C THR A 63 1.86 -3.48 -5.97
N SER A 64 3.17 -3.63 -6.04
CA SER A 64 4.09 -3.36 -4.93
C SER A 64 5.46 -2.96 -5.49
N SER A 65 6.25 -2.24 -4.72
CA SER A 65 7.55 -1.72 -5.12
C SER A 65 8.67 -2.34 -4.31
N SER A 66 9.80 -2.65 -4.96
CA SER A 66 11.01 -2.99 -4.23
C SER A 66 11.52 -1.77 -3.43
N LYS A 67 12.33 -2.00 -2.40
CA LYS A 67 13.02 -0.90 -1.68
C LYS A 67 13.80 0.00 -2.63
N LYS A 68 14.48 -0.58 -3.63
CA LYS A 68 15.24 0.20 -4.61
C LYS A 68 14.38 1.15 -5.42
N GLN A 69 13.19 0.71 -5.83
CA GLN A 69 12.21 1.54 -6.51
C GLN A 69 11.63 2.62 -5.58
N ALA A 70 11.20 2.23 -4.38
CA ALA A 70 10.60 3.15 -3.41
C ALA A 70 11.56 4.27 -2.98
N PHE A 71 12.87 3.99 -2.94
CA PHE A 71 13.91 4.98 -2.62
C PHE A 71 14.48 5.70 -3.85
N ALA A 72 14.11 5.34 -5.08
CA ALA A 72 14.72 5.80 -6.34
C ALA A 72 16.22 5.50 -6.48
N ILE A 73 16.66 4.35 -6.00
CA ILE A 73 18.02 3.86 -6.23
C ILE A 73 18.15 3.35 -7.68
N GLU A 74 17.07 2.85 -8.25
CA GLU A 74 16.97 2.46 -9.66
C GLU A 74 15.85 3.29 -10.33
N LYS A 75 16.18 3.95 -11.43
CA LYS A 75 15.17 4.64 -12.28
C LYS A 75 14.40 3.59 -13.07
N THR A 76 13.30 3.10 -12.51
CA THR A 76 12.56 1.99 -13.12
C THR A 76 11.23 2.40 -13.77
N HIS A 77 10.72 3.61 -13.50
CA HIS A 77 9.51 4.09 -14.18
C HIS A 77 9.48 5.62 -14.22
N PRO A 78 9.15 6.24 -15.36
CA PRO A 78 9.11 7.69 -15.51
C PRO A 78 8.00 8.38 -14.69
N THR A 79 7.05 7.63 -14.14
CA THR A 79 5.89 8.15 -13.40
C THR A 79 6.09 8.20 -11.89
N PHE A 80 7.18 7.66 -11.32
CA PHE A 80 7.41 7.69 -9.87
C PHE A 80 8.11 8.99 -9.43
N ASN A 81 7.38 10.09 -9.39
CA ASN A 81 7.89 11.38 -8.90
C ASN A 81 7.87 11.49 -7.36
N HIS A 82 7.25 10.53 -6.65
CA HIS A 82 7.08 10.53 -5.20
C HIS A 82 7.92 9.45 -4.50
N THR A 83 9.07 9.10 -5.06
CA THR A 83 10.05 8.28 -4.36
C THR A 83 10.63 9.03 -3.16
N SER A 84 11.10 8.29 -2.15
CA SER A 84 11.64 8.91 -0.93
C SER A 84 12.72 9.96 -1.22
N ASN A 85 13.62 9.69 -2.17
CA ASN A 85 14.68 10.64 -2.54
C ASN A 85 14.11 11.91 -3.19
N GLU A 86 13.10 11.80 -4.05
CA GLU A 86 12.49 12.98 -4.69
C GLU A 86 11.71 13.82 -3.68
N VAL A 87 11.00 13.19 -2.75
CA VAL A 87 10.30 13.89 -1.66
C VAL A 87 11.31 14.60 -0.75
N VAL A 88 12.39 13.94 -0.35
CA VAL A 88 13.45 14.57 0.45
C VAL A 88 14.06 15.79 -0.26
N LYS A 89 14.33 15.68 -1.56
CA LYS A 89 14.86 16.80 -2.36
C LYS A 89 13.95 18.03 -2.35
N ARG A 90 12.63 17.83 -2.39
CA ARG A 90 11.67 18.93 -2.38
C ARG A 90 11.43 19.51 -0.99
N LEU A 91 11.49 18.66 0.05
CA LEU A 91 11.18 19.07 1.42
C LEU A 91 12.38 19.65 2.17
N ILE A 92 13.60 19.29 1.79
CA ILE A 92 14.80 19.64 2.55
C ILE A 92 15.85 20.31 1.64
N ASP A 93 16.01 21.61 1.85
CA ASP A 93 17.08 22.36 1.21
C ASP A 93 18.46 21.80 1.62
N ASN A 94 19.40 21.79 0.68
CA ASN A 94 20.77 21.32 0.90
C ASN A 94 20.88 19.85 1.37
N HIS A 95 19.83 19.01 1.10
CA HIS A 95 19.83 17.60 1.49
C HIS A 95 21.10 16.83 1.10
N ALA A 96 21.71 17.18 -0.04
CA ALA A 96 22.93 16.52 -0.53
C ALA A 96 24.16 16.73 0.37
N SER A 97 24.17 17.77 1.21
CA SER A 97 25.27 18.07 2.15
C SER A 97 24.98 17.59 3.58
N LEU A 98 23.81 17.00 3.83
CA LEU A 98 23.39 16.57 5.15
C LEU A 98 23.63 15.08 5.36
N SER A 99 23.90 14.70 6.60
CA SER A 99 23.89 13.29 7.00
C SER A 99 22.46 12.72 6.97
N SER A 100 22.34 11.40 6.86
CA SER A 100 21.03 10.73 6.95
C SER A 100 20.32 11.02 8.27
N GLU A 101 21.06 11.18 9.35
CA GLU A 101 20.50 11.52 10.67
C GLU A 101 19.95 12.95 10.71
N ASP A 102 20.66 13.91 10.09
CA ASP A 102 20.16 15.30 10.01
C ASP A 102 18.94 15.41 9.11
N ILE A 103 18.92 14.67 7.98
CA ILE A 103 17.73 14.56 7.12
C ILE A 103 16.55 14.00 7.93
N TYR A 104 16.76 12.91 8.67
CA TYR A 104 15.73 12.30 9.51
C TYR A 104 15.17 13.29 10.56
N LYS A 105 16.05 13.99 11.29
CA LYS A 105 15.63 15.01 12.27
C LYS A 105 14.83 16.14 11.63
N LYS A 106 15.25 16.61 10.45
CA LYS A 106 14.51 17.64 9.71
C LYS A 106 13.14 17.15 9.27
N LEU A 107 13.03 15.92 8.74
CA LEU A 107 11.76 15.32 8.35
C LEU A 107 10.79 15.19 9.54
N LEU A 108 11.28 14.77 10.71
CA LEU A 108 10.48 14.70 11.93
C LEU A 108 9.96 16.05 12.40
N GLY A 109 10.65 17.14 12.09
CA GLY A 109 10.24 18.50 12.42
C GLY A 109 9.21 19.10 11.46
N LEU A 110 8.89 18.44 10.36
CA LEU A 110 7.89 18.94 9.40
C LEU A 110 6.46 18.62 9.85
N SER A 111 5.52 19.51 9.52
CA SER A 111 4.11 19.26 9.74
C SER A 111 3.57 18.18 8.79
N ALA A 112 2.54 17.45 9.22
CA ALA A 112 1.83 16.49 8.37
C ALA A 112 1.27 17.13 7.09
N GLU A 113 0.79 18.39 7.19
CA GLU A 113 0.31 19.18 6.06
C GLU A 113 1.39 19.38 5.00
N LYS A 114 2.63 19.68 5.42
CA LYS A 114 3.74 19.87 4.48
C LYS A 114 4.07 18.58 3.72
N PHE A 115 4.00 17.42 4.39
CA PHE A 115 4.12 16.12 3.72
C PHE A 115 2.95 15.86 2.77
N PHE A 116 1.72 16.11 3.22
CA PHE A 116 0.52 15.88 2.42
C PHE A 116 0.54 16.68 1.12
N ASN A 117 0.98 17.94 1.17
CA ASN A 117 1.05 18.80 0.00
C ASN A 117 2.00 18.28 -1.09
N GLU A 118 3.02 17.47 -0.72
CA GLU A 118 3.89 16.81 -1.69
C GLU A 118 3.18 15.75 -2.54
N TYR A 119 2.05 15.22 -2.05
CA TYR A 119 1.26 14.18 -2.72
C TYR A 119 -0.08 14.70 -3.24
N SER A 120 -0.38 15.99 -3.04
CA SER A 120 -1.67 16.59 -3.41
C SER A 120 -1.68 17.27 -4.77
N ASP A 121 -0.62 17.14 -5.57
CA ASP A 121 -0.60 17.66 -6.93
C ASP A 121 -1.71 17.01 -7.76
N LYS A 122 -2.65 17.84 -8.21
CA LYS A 122 -3.87 17.42 -8.89
C LYS A 122 -3.65 16.72 -10.23
N SER A 123 -2.43 16.78 -10.76
CA SER A 123 -2.07 16.16 -12.04
C SER A 123 -1.64 14.71 -11.92
N ASN A 124 -1.27 14.23 -10.73
CA ASN A 124 -0.77 12.88 -10.51
C ASN A 124 -1.27 12.34 -9.17
N LEU A 125 -2.25 11.44 -9.21
CA LEU A 125 -2.70 10.64 -8.05
C LEU A 125 -1.65 9.58 -7.67
N GLU A 126 -0.38 9.96 -7.59
CA GLU A 126 0.68 9.05 -7.19
C GLU A 126 0.73 8.98 -5.66
N VAL A 127 0.20 7.91 -5.12
CA VAL A 127 0.32 7.58 -3.70
C VAL A 127 1.52 6.65 -3.47
N PRO A 128 2.16 6.68 -2.29
CA PRO A 128 3.20 5.71 -1.95
C PRO A 128 2.67 4.28 -2.07
N LEU A 129 3.32 3.46 -2.88
CA LEU A 129 2.95 2.06 -3.05
C LEU A 129 3.46 1.21 -1.89
N LEU A 130 2.82 0.04 -1.74
CA LEU A 130 3.27 -1.01 -0.85
C LEU A 130 4.74 -1.38 -1.16
N THR A 131 5.58 -1.44 -0.13
CA THR A 131 7.00 -1.74 -0.31
C THR A 131 7.32 -3.18 0.11
N ASN A 132 8.00 -3.90 -0.77
CA ASN A 132 8.49 -5.26 -0.51
C ASN A 132 9.72 -5.18 0.40
N ASP A 133 9.49 -5.19 1.71
CA ASP A 133 10.54 -5.00 2.70
C ASP A 133 11.16 -6.31 3.21
N GLY A 134 10.53 -7.45 2.92
CA GLY A 134 10.92 -8.77 3.41
C GLY A 134 10.54 -9.05 4.85
N ILE A 135 9.80 -8.12 5.49
CA ILE A 135 9.36 -8.21 6.89
C ILE A 135 7.84 -8.23 6.98
N VAL A 136 7.19 -7.26 6.35
CA VAL A 136 5.73 -7.16 6.27
C VAL A 136 5.23 -7.77 4.97
N ILE A 137 5.92 -7.45 3.87
CA ILE A 137 5.62 -7.98 2.54
C ILE A 137 6.86 -8.73 2.02
N PRO A 138 6.69 -9.95 1.49
CA PRO A 138 7.79 -10.74 0.93
C PRO A 138 8.60 -9.98 -0.13
N LEU A 139 9.91 -10.22 -0.20
CA LEU A 139 10.83 -9.50 -1.10
C LEU A 139 10.50 -9.66 -2.58
N GLU A 140 9.90 -10.79 -2.98
CA GLU A 140 9.48 -11.06 -4.35
C GLU A 140 8.30 -10.20 -4.82
N GLY A 141 7.66 -9.48 -3.92
CA GLY A 141 6.51 -8.63 -4.19
C GLY A 141 5.18 -9.35 -4.05
N LEU A 142 4.11 -8.54 -3.96
CA LEU A 142 2.77 -9.03 -3.66
C LEU A 142 2.27 -10.04 -4.69
N GLU A 143 2.42 -9.74 -5.97
CA GLU A 143 1.93 -10.61 -7.05
C GLU A 143 2.57 -12.01 -7.01
N LYS A 144 3.90 -12.08 -6.88
CA LYS A 144 4.60 -13.36 -6.82
C LYS A 144 4.35 -14.08 -5.50
N ALA A 145 4.27 -13.36 -4.40
CA ALA A 145 3.97 -13.93 -3.09
C ALA A 145 2.57 -14.60 -3.07
N LEU A 146 1.57 -14.01 -3.72
CA LEU A 146 0.23 -14.59 -3.87
C LEU A 146 0.21 -15.90 -4.67
N SER A 147 1.21 -16.12 -5.51
CA SER A 147 1.38 -17.37 -6.28
C SER A 147 2.20 -18.42 -5.53
N ASN A 148 2.68 -18.11 -4.33
CA ASN A 148 3.53 -18.99 -3.53
C ASN A 148 2.79 -19.47 -2.27
N SER A 149 2.43 -20.75 -2.24
CA SER A 149 1.68 -21.35 -1.12
C SER A 149 2.38 -21.24 0.24
N ASN A 150 3.70 -21.03 0.28
CA ASN A 150 4.43 -20.82 1.53
C ASN A 150 4.17 -19.47 2.18
N HIS A 151 3.76 -18.48 1.38
CA HIS A 151 3.45 -17.12 1.85
C HIS A 151 1.96 -16.93 2.12
N VAL A 152 1.10 -17.47 1.26
CA VAL A 152 -0.35 -17.26 1.34
C VAL A 152 -0.93 -17.90 2.59
N SER A 153 -1.75 -17.15 3.32
CA SER A 153 -2.56 -17.69 4.41
C SER A 153 -3.59 -18.69 3.86
N ASP A 154 -3.60 -19.91 4.40
CA ASP A 154 -4.53 -20.97 4.00
C ASP A 154 -5.90 -20.74 4.64
N VAL A 155 -6.68 -19.86 4.03
CA VAL A 155 -8.04 -19.50 4.46
C VAL A 155 -8.97 -19.42 3.26
N PRO A 156 -10.28 -19.65 3.42
CA PRO A 156 -11.26 -19.37 2.38
C PRO A 156 -11.13 -17.94 1.85
N PHE A 157 -11.02 -17.82 0.53
CA PHE A 157 -10.79 -16.56 -0.15
C PHE A 157 -11.80 -16.32 -1.27
N MET A 158 -12.37 -15.13 -1.31
CA MET A 158 -13.24 -14.65 -2.38
C MET A 158 -12.60 -13.43 -3.03
N ALA A 159 -12.48 -13.42 -4.35
CA ALA A 159 -12.04 -12.26 -5.12
C ALA A 159 -13.03 -11.95 -6.22
N GLY A 160 -13.19 -10.67 -6.53
CA GLY A 160 -14.05 -10.21 -7.61
C GLY A 160 -13.69 -8.82 -8.09
N SER A 161 -14.16 -8.50 -9.29
CA SER A 161 -14.06 -7.17 -9.89
C SER A 161 -15.34 -6.88 -10.69
N ASN A 162 -15.62 -5.59 -10.94
CA ASN A 162 -16.71 -5.21 -11.82
C ASN A 162 -16.36 -5.46 -13.29
N ARG A 163 -17.36 -5.77 -14.11
CA ARG A 163 -17.15 -6.02 -15.55
C ARG A 163 -16.55 -4.83 -16.29
N ASP A 164 -16.95 -3.63 -15.91
CA ASP A 164 -16.64 -2.39 -16.64
C ASP A 164 -15.67 -1.47 -15.86
N GLU A 165 -14.95 -1.98 -14.91
CA GLU A 165 -14.06 -1.25 -13.99
C GLU A 165 -13.02 -0.39 -14.71
N VAL A 166 -12.40 -0.96 -15.74
CA VAL A 166 -11.37 -0.27 -16.54
C VAL A 166 -11.94 0.94 -17.29
N LYS A 167 -13.23 0.96 -17.62
CA LYS A 167 -13.86 2.09 -18.33
C LYS A 167 -13.84 3.38 -17.49
N LEU A 168 -14.00 3.29 -16.18
CA LEU A 168 -13.92 4.44 -15.29
C LEU A 168 -12.54 5.09 -15.36
N TRP A 169 -11.51 4.29 -15.28
CA TRP A 169 -10.12 4.77 -15.28
C TRP A 169 -9.69 5.29 -16.65
N ILE A 170 -10.07 4.61 -17.72
CA ILE A 170 -9.78 5.05 -19.11
C ILE A 170 -10.52 6.35 -19.40
N GLY A 171 -11.78 6.47 -18.99
CA GLY A 171 -12.63 7.63 -19.32
C GLY A 171 -12.27 8.92 -18.57
N THR A 172 -11.56 8.82 -17.45
CA THR A 172 -11.21 9.97 -16.61
C THR A 172 -9.72 10.34 -16.64
N ALA A 173 -8.86 9.45 -17.16
CA ALA A 173 -7.43 9.70 -17.20
C ALA A 173 -7.03 10.38 -18.52
N GLU A 174 -6.57 11.62 -18.44
CA GLU A 174 -6.06 12.41 -19.59
C GLU A 174 -4.95 11.67 -20.38
N TYR A 175 -4.28 10.72 -19.75
CA TYR A 175 -3.28 9.88 -20.40
C TYR A 175 -3.88 8.98 -21.51
N PHE A 176 -5.13 8.50 -21.33
CA PHE A 176 -5.79 7.59 -22.25
C PHE A 176 -6.80 8.29 -23.16
N VAL A 177 -7.36 9.41 -22.74
CA VAL A 177 -8.41 10.13 -23.46
C VAL A 177 -8.12 11.62 -23.47
N LYS A 178 -7.83 12.18 -24.63
CA LYS A 178 -7.97 13.63 -24.85
C LYS A 178 -9.46 13.93 -24.97
N LEU A 179 -10.03 14.49 -23.92
CA LEU A 179 -11.39 15.02 -23.99
C LEU A 179 -11.33 16.34 -24.76
N ASP A 180 -11.79 16.32 -26.01
CA ASP A 180 -12.02 17.52 -26.80
C ASP A 180 -13.45 17.99 -26.55
N TYR A 181 -13.59 19.10 -25.82
CA TYR A 181 -14.88 19.73 -25.51
C TYR A 181 -15.30 20.78 -26.56
N SER A 182 -14.75 20.74 -27.75
CA SER A 182 -15.13 21.66 -28.84
C SER A 182 -16.51 21.37 -29.44
#